data_f4b9f164a358dd535234571b3df78602
#
_entry.id   f4b9f164a358dd535234571b3df78602
#
_cell.length_a   1.000
_cell.length_b   1.000
_cell.length_c   1.000
_cell.angle_alpha   90.00
_cell.angle_beta   90.00
_cell.angle_gamma   90.00
#
_symmetry.space_group_name_H-M   'P 1'
#
loop_
_entity.id
_entity.type
_entity.pdbx_description
1 polymer ?
#
loop_
_entity_poly.entity_id
_entity_poly.type
_entity_poly.pdbx_seq_one_letter_code
_entity_poly.pdbx_strand_id
1 'polypeptide(L)'
;MRETKVRIDPFGFVGLEDIRIDQKVNEHARAVVYGLLDSEHIDGYREMLLDDDLWVKIRIFGEDTKGDLFCGIVKAYELHSKASLHYLKLELVSGTYQMDQKQHIRVFQEEQKNYEKMYEVITKEYFQNGIVFGERAKSTVKDLVVQYKETDWEFASRLAASSGEFLIPEVLTMGIRYFTKFPKRGSVVLPETERYKRYKKRLLPGMERATEALCFTSREIHDMGDQVIVGGRPFCIFQIQSHLQQGELLHEYHLVPEGECFCNKKFAERMAGVSMLGTVKKVKRDTVFIELLEDEYKTSSYRWFPFLTVYSSQDGTGWYCMPEEGDQVRLLFPDADEKNAYVISAVHLPTENGRSNPDEKSFKNKYNKEIRFTPEKLLITNNAGSFIEISDDHGIWIESDKDIHIRAKGQMTVASEDQDVTLSAENVLRLRQKETSIKLSEDIILSGGEFRLQ
;
A
#
# COMPACT_ATOMS: atom_id res chain seq x y z
N MET A 1 -17.76 14.75 -52.49
CA MET A 1 -17.73 14.47 -51.05
C MET A 1 -17.39 13.00 -50.92
N ARG A 2 -16.28 12.69 -50.25
CA ARG A 2 -15.94 11.29 -49.97
C ARG A 2 -16.81 10.85 -48.78
N GLU A 3 -17.70 9.91 -49.01
CA GLU A 3 -18.64 9.43 -47.99
C GLU A 3 -17.90 8.46 -47.05
N THR A 4 -17.51 8.94 -45.88
CA THR A 4 -16.89 8.11 -44.82
C THR A 4 -18.02 7.45 -44.05
N LYS A 5 -18.09 6.11 -44.03
CA LYS A 5 -19.11 5.34 -43.30
C LYS A 5 -18.55 4.89 -41.97
N VAL A 6 -19.27 5.16 -40.89
CA VAL A 6 -18.98 4.62 -39.56
C VAL A 6 -19.90 3.44 -39.29
N ARG A 7 -19.33 2.35 -38.75
CA ARG A 7 -20.06 1.15 -38.34
C ARG A 7 -19.85 0.89 -36.85
N ILE A 8 -20.91 0.50 -36.18
CA ILE A 8 -20.93 0.24 -34.73
C ILE A 8 -21.31 -1.24 -34.53
N ASP A 9 -20.30 -2.09 -34.38
CA ASP A 9 -20.55 -3.52 -34.15
C ASP A 9 -20.81 -3.79 -32.67
N PRO A 10 -21.83 -4.59 -32.25
CA PRO A 10 -22.71 -5.41 -33.10
C PRO A 10 -24.01 -4.70 -33.60
N PHE A 11 -24.21 -3.42 -33.36
CA PHE A 11 -25.45 -2.72 -33.66
C PHE A 11 -25.52 -2.19 -35.10
N GLY A 12 -26.66 -2.39 -35.75
CA GLY A 12 -26.98 -1.83 -37.08
C GLY A 12 -27.63 -0.44 -36.96
N PHE A 13 -26.85 0.62 -37.08
CA PHE A 13 -27.38 1.99 -37.15
C PHE A 13 -27.71 2.34 -38.60
N VAL A 14 -28.94 2.77 -38.82
CA VAL A 14 -29.42 3.28 -40.13
C VAL A 14 -29.00 4.74 -40.33
N GLY A 15 -28.92 5.49 -39.23
CA GLY A 15 -28.45 6.86 -39.20
C GLY A 15 -27.77 7.19 -37.88
N LEU A 16 -26.58 7.74 -37.98
CA LEU A 16 -25.83 8.22 -36.82
C LEU A 16 -26.03 9.73 -36.69
N GLU A 17 -26.45 10.18 -35.50
CA GLU A 17 -26.71 11.59 -35.20
C GLU A 17 -25.57 12.22 -34.40
N ASP A 18 -24.97 11.46 -33.47
CA ASP A 18 -23.83 11.93 -32.67
C ASP A 18 -22.84 10.80 -32.44
N ILE A 19 -21.56 11.13 -32.56
CA ILE A 19 -20.43 10.30 -32.17
C ILE A 19 -19.42 11.22 -31.49
N ARG A 20 -19.03 10.85 -30.28
CA ARG A 20 -17.94 11.50 -29.55
C ARG A 20 -17.00 10.43 -28.99
N ILE A 21 -15.70 10.61 -29.17
CA ILE A 21 -14.67 9.73 -28.62
C ILE A 21 -13.65 10.62 -27.95
N ASP A 22 -13.41 10.38 -26.67
CA ASP A 22 -12.42 11.08 -25.85
C ASP A 22 -11.36 10.11 -25.36
N GLN A 23 -10.10 10.36 -25.70
CA GLN A 23 -8.94 9.60 -25.24
C GLN A 23 -7.93 10.57 -24.64
N LYS A 24 -7.42 10.27 -23.44
CA LYS A 24 -6.43 11.11 -22.79
C LYS A 24 -5.54 10.27 -21.87
N VAL A 25 -4.29 10.69 -21.76
CA VAL A 25 -3.32 10.10 -20.84
C VAL A 25 -3.83 10.09 -19.39
N ASN A 26 -3.65 8.97 -18.70
CA ASN A 26 -4.08 8.69 -17.31
C ASN A 26 -5.61 8.66 -17.08
N GLU A 27 -6.41 8.68 -18.12
CA GLU A 27 -7.87 8.61 -18.03
C GLU A 27 -8.37 7.41 -18.85
N HIS A 28 -9.47 6.78 -18.41
CA HIS A 28 -10.17 5.81 -19.25
C HIS A 28 -10.73 6.52 -20.48
N ALA A 29 -10.51 5.94 -21.63
CA ALA A 29 -11.09 6.46 -22.86
C ALA A 29 -12.62 6.22 -22.87
N ARG A 30 -13.36 7.13 -23.46
CA ARG A 30 -14.82 7.10 -23.50
C ARG A 30 -15.32 7.33 -24.93
N ALA A 31 -16.46 6.73 -25.25
CA ALA A 31 -17.17 7.08 -26.46
C ALA A 31 -18.69 7.18 -26.20
N VAL A 32 -19.34 8.07 -26.90
CA VAL A 32 -20.80 8.20 -26.95
C VAL A 32 -21.24 8.05 -28.39
N VAL A 33 -22.22 7.21 -28.63
CA VAL A 33 -22.84 6.98 -29.93
C VAL A 33 -24.34 7.19 -29.78
N TYR A 34 -24.94 7.95 -30.67
CA TYR A 34 -26.38 8.15 -30.71
C TYR A 34 -26.90 8.11 -32.15
N GLY A 35 -28.00 7.40 -32.37
CA GLY A 35 -28.57 7.32 -33.67
C GLY A 35 -29.77 6.37 -33.79
N LEU A 36 -30.31 6.28 -34.99
CA LEU A 36 -31.46 5.44 -35.34
C LEU A 36 -31.01 4.01 -35.65
N LEU A 37 -31.58 3.04 -34.95
CA LEU A 37 -31.32 1.59 -35.17
C LEU A 37 -32.16 1.05 -36.36
N ASP A 38 -31.63 -0.02 -36.94
CA ASP A 38 -32.38 -0.92 -37.79
C ASP A 38 -33.47 -1.65 -36.96
N SER A 39 -34.73 -1.41 -37.30
CA SER A 39 -35.89 -1.93 -36.59
C SER A 39 -36.09 -3.45 -36.76
N GLU A 40 -35.52 -4.06 -37.79
CA GLU A 40 -35.68 -5.50 -38.07
C GLU A 40 -35.03 -6.38 -37.01
N HIS A 41 -34.01 -5.85 -36.31
CA HIS A 41 -33.19 -6.61 -35.31
C HIS A 41 -33.38 -6.13 -33.89
N ILE A 42 -34.38 -5.32 -33.59
CA ILE A 42 -34.52 -4.62 -32.30
C ILE A 42 -34.60 -5.52 -31.08
N ASP A 43 -35.25 -6.68 -31.17
CA ASP A 43 -35.38 -7.60 -30.04
C ASP A 43 -34.04 -8.28 -29.74
N GLY A 44 -33.25 -8.59 -30.76
CA GLY A 44 -31.87 -9.10 -30.57
C GLY A 44 -30.97 -8.05 -29.93
N TYR A 45 -31.11 -6.78 -30.30
CA TYR A 45 -30.36 -5.69 -29.68
C TYR A 45 -30.75 -5.48 -28.22
N ARG A 46 -32.04 -5.61 -27.86
CA ARG A 46 -32.49 -5.55 -26.48
C ARG A 46 -31.90 -6.67 -25.63
N GLU A 47 -31.83 -7.88 -26.16
CA GLU A 47 -31.21 -9.03 -25.46
C GLU A 47 -29.71 -8.81 -25.26
N MET A 48 -28.98 -8.34 -26.27
CA MET A 48 -27.55 -8.02 -26.16
C MET A 48 -27.27 -6.93 -25.11
N LEU A 49 -28.14 -5.92 -24.99
CA LEU A 49 -27.98 -4.80 -24.04
C LEU A 49 -28.18 -5.21 -22.58
N LEU A 50 -28.64 -6.44 -22.30
CA LEU A 50 -28.72 -7.00 -20.94
C LEU A 50 -27.39 -7.61 -20.47
N ASP A 51 -26.40 -7.75 -21.36
CA ASP A 51 -25.09 -8.25 -21.02
C ASP A 51 -24.22 -7.13 -20.43
N ASP A 52 -23.84 -7.26 -19.17
CA ASP A 52 -23.01 -6.28 -18.44
C ASP A 52 -21.58 -6.15 -19.02
N ASP A 53 -21.11 -7.19 -19.75
CA ASP A 53 -19.80 -7.21 -20.39
C ASP A 53 -19.86 -7.04 -21.91
N LEU A 54 -20.90 -6.39 -22.43
CA LEU A 54 -21.07 -6.16 -23.86
C LEU A 54 -19.99 -5.23 -24.43
N TRP A 55 -19.18 -5.78 -25.34
CA TRP A 55 -18.18 -5.02 -26.07
C TRP A 55 -18.74 -4.45 -27.37
N VAL A 56 -18.47 -3.18 -27.62
CA VAL A 56 -18.87 -2.46 -28.82
C VAL A 56 -17.64 -1.92 -29.54
N LYS A 57 -17.62 -2.06 -30.87
CA LYS A 57 -16.51 -1.62 -31.71
C LYS A 57 -16.97 -0.56 -32.70
N ILE A 58 -16.30 0.57 -32.74
CA ILE A 58 -16.51 1.67 -33.67
C ILE A 58 -15.47 1.58 -34.75
N ARG A 59 -15.90 1.43 -36.02
CA ARG A 59 -15.03 1.30 -37.19
C ARG A 59 -15.36 2.36 -38.22
N ILE A 60 -14.34 2.76 -38.98
CA ILE A 60 -14.48 3.68 -40.09
C ILE A 60 -14.11 2.99 -41.40
N PHE A 61 -14.91 3.26 -42.45
CA PHE A 61 -14.71 2.74 -43.80
C PHE A 61 -14.84 3.89 -44.80
N GLY A 62 -13.87 4.04 -45.69
CA GLY A 62 -13.87 4.98 -46.80
C GLY A 62 -12.95 4.48 -47.92
N GLU A 63 -12.91 5.18 -49.05
CA GLU A 63 -12.09 4.78 -50.19
C GLU A 63 -10.58 4.69 -49.83
N ASP A 64 -10.11 5.63 -49.01
CA ASP A 64 -8.68 5.70 -48.57
C ASP A 64 -8.51 5.51 -47.05
N THR A 65 -9.59 5.27 -46.30
CA THR A 65 -9.55 5.21 -44.85
C THR A 65 -10.34 4.00 -44.37
N LYS A 66 -9.63 3.07 -43.76
CA LYS A 66 -10.22 1.92 -43.07
C LYS A 66 -9.46 1.70 -41.75
N GLY A 67 -10.22 1.63 -40.67
CA GLY A 67 -9.58 1.40 -39.37
C GLY A 67 -10.58 1.25 -38.24
N ASP A 68 -10.07 0.75 -37.14
CA ASP A 68 -10.77 0.71 -35.87
C ASP A 68 -10.50 2.03 -35.12
N LEU A 69 -11.56 2.65 -34.62
CA LEU A 69 -11.45 3.92 -33.88
C LEU A 69 -11.56 3.72 -32.38
N PHE A 70 -12.41 2.78 -31.96
CA PHE A 70 -12.67 2.52 -30.56
C PHE A 70 -13.23 1.12 -30.36
N CYS A 71 -12.80 0.46 -29.28
CA CYS A 71 -13.36 -0.77 -28.79
C CYS A 71 -13.50 -0.65 -27.26
N GLY A 72 -14.70 -0.78 -26.73
CA GLY A 72 -14.96 -0.61 -25.31
C GLY A 72 -16.21 -1.33 -24.85
N ILE A 73 -16.44 -1.28 -23.54
CA ILE A 73 -17.57 -1.91 -22.86
C ILE A 73 -18.72 -0.90 -22.76
N VAL A 74 -19.95 -1.37 -22.89
CA VAL A 74 -21.13 -0.55 -22.64
C VAL A 74 -21.22 -0.24 -21.15
N LYS A 75 -21.05 1.02 -20.79
CA LYS A 75 -21.20 1.51 -19.40
C LYS A 75 -22.65 1.88 -19.09
N ALA A 76 -23.35 2.44 -20.07
CA ALA A 76 -24.75 2.80 -19.97
C ALA A 76 -25.39 2.87 -21.37
N TYR A 77 -26.70 2.67 -21.44
CA TYR A 77 -27.45 2.87 -22.65
C TYR A 77 -28.80 3.52 -22.38
N GLU A 78 -29.34 4.19 -23.39
CA GLU A 78 -30.71 4.70 -23.42
C GLU A 78 -31.34 4.28 -24.74
N LEU A 79 -32.45 3.51 -24.67
CA LEU A 79 -33.20 3.08 -25.84
C LEU A 79 -34.56 3.79 -25.85
N HIS A 80 -34.76 4.69 -26.82
CA HIS A 80 -36.01 5.43 -27.02
C HIS A 80 -36.79 4.84 -28.18
N SER A 81 -38.03 4.44 -27.94
CA SER A 81 -38.91 3.89 -28.94
C SER A 81 -40.11 4.84 -29.19
N LYS A 82 -40.31 5.26 -30.43
CA LYS A 82 -41.47 6.06 -30.84
C LYS A 82 -42.05 5.47 -32.13
N ALA A 83 -43.24 4.87 -32.01
CA ALA A 83 -43.83 4.05 -33.08
C ALA A 83 -42.86 2.94 -33.51
N SER A 84 -42.51 2.86 -34.81
CA SER A 84 -41.55 1.89 -35.35
C SER A 84 -40.08 2.38 -35.36
N LEU A 85 -39.80 3.55 -34.80
CA LEU A 85 -38.45 4.12 -34.77
C LEU A 85 -37.81 3.85 -33.40
N HIS A 86 -36.57 3.39 -33.42
CA HIS A 86 -35.80 3.07 -32.22
C HIS A 86 -34.47 3.82 -32.23
N TYR A 87 -34.29 4.74 -31.29
CA TYR A 87 -33.05 5.49 -31.14
C TYR A 87 -32.27 4.89 -29.97
N LEU A 88 -31.01 4.57 -30.21
CA LEU A 88 -30.11 4.06 -29.20
C LEU A 88 -28.99 5.06 -28.93
N LYS A 89 -28.81 5.40 -27.64
CA LYS A 89 -27.62 6.06 -27.12
C LYS A 89 -26.79 5.05 -26.35
N LEU A 90 -25.52 4.94 -26.70
CA LEU A 90 -24.55 4.11 -26.00
C LEU A 90 -23.49 5.01 -25.38
N GLU A 91 -23.17 4.75 -24.11
CA GLU A 91 -22.01 5.30 -23.42
C GLU A 91 -21.01 4.18 -23.23
N LEU A 92 -19.88 4.26 -23.92
CA LEU A 92 -18.82 3.26 -23.93
C LEU A 92 -17.62 3.74 -23.13
N VAL A 93 -16.88 2.79 -22.56
CA VAL A 93 -15.64 3.05 -21.85
C VAL A 93 -14.60 1.99 -22.22
N SER A 94 -13.31 2.37 -22.24
CA SER A 94 -12.21 1.41 -22.49
C SER A 94 -12.19 0.27 -21.48
N GLY A 95 -11.71 -0.91 -21.88
CA GLY A 95 -11.65 -2.08 -21.00
C GLY A 95 -10.93 -1.85 -19.67
N THR A 96 -10.00 -0.92 -19.61
CA THR A 96 -9.30 -0.52 -18.37
C THR A 96 -10.24 -0.04 -17.27
N TYR A 97 -11.47 0.36 -17.59
CA TYR A 97 -12.48 0.72 -16.59
C TYR A 97 -12.83 -0.42 -15.64
N GLN A 98 -12.68 -1.67 -16.06
CA GLN A 98 -12.88 -2.82 -15.17
C GLN A 98 -11.87 -2.83 -14.01
N MET A 99 -10.72 -2.18 -14.15
CA MET A 99 -9.74 -2.02 -13.09
C MET A 99 -10.18 -1.04 -11.98
N ASP A 100 -11.27 -0.27 -12.19
CA ASP A 100 -11.83 0.66 -11.21
C ASP A 100 -13.04 0.09 -10.42
N GLN A 101 -13.40 -1.19 -10.63
CA GLN A 101 -14.62 -1.77 -10.04
C GLN A 101 -14.43 -2.18 -8.58
N LYS A 102 -13.20 -2.53 -8.17
CA LYS A 102 -12.91 -3.07 -6.84
C LYS A 102 -11.68 -2.42 -6.22
N GLN A 103 -11.78 -2.09 -4.93
CA GLN A 103 -10.65 -1.65 -4.13
C GLN A 103 -9.92 -2.85 -3.52
N HIS A 104 -8.60 -2.75 -3.42
CA HIS A 104 -7.74 -3.80 -2.92
C HIS A 104 -6.82 -3.33 -1.79
N ILE A 105 -6.34 -4.29 -1.00
CA ILE A 105 -5.26 -4.10 -0.04
C ILE A 105 -4.15 -5.09 -0.41
N ARG A 106 -3.07 -4.60 -1.02
CA ARG A 106 -1.89 -5.40 -1.37
C ARG A 106 -0.63 -4.72 -0.90
N VAL A 107 0.28 -5.48 -0.30
CA VAL A 107 1.51 -4.95 0.30
C VAL A 107 2.73 -5.57 -0.35
N PHE A 108 3.50 -4.74 -1.04
CA PHE A 108 4.72 -5.15 -1.73
C PHE A 108 5.93 -4.86 -0.84
N GLN A 109 6.34 -5.87 -0.06
CA GLN A 109 7.40 -5.75 0.95
C GLN A 109 8.80 -6.07 0.40
N GLU A 110 8.90 -6.75 -0.75
CA GLU A 110 10.17 -7.18 -1.34
C GLU A 110 11.12 -6.00 -1.60
N GLU A 111 12.38 -6.14 -1.22
CA GLU A 111 13.41 -5.11 -1.44
C GLU A 111 13.96 -5.07 -2.88
N GLN A 112 13.70 -6.10 -3.67
CA GLN A 112 14.19 -6.25 -5.05
C GLN A 112 13.06 -6.28 -6.09
N LYS A 113 11.87 -5.73 -5.74
CA LYS A 113 10.77 -5.60 -6.69
C LYS A 113 11.00 -4.46 -7.69
N ASN A 114 10.30 -4.50 -8.80
CA ASN A 114 10.23 -3.41 -9.77
C ASN A 114 8.76 -3.06 -10.07
N TYR A 115 8.54 -1.96 -10.80
CA TYR A 115 7.20 -1.54 -11.16
C TYR A 115 6.51 -2.58 -12.08
N GLU A 116 7.23 -3.17 -13.03
CA GLU A 116 6.73 -4.20 -13.95
C GLU A 116 6.03 -5.34 -13.18
N LYS A 117 6.70 -5.88 -12.14
CA LYS A 117 6.13 -6.91 -11.27
C LYS A 117 4.85 -6.49 -10.57
N MET A 118 4.79 -5.25 -10.09
CA MET A 118 3.58 -4.73 -9.43
C MET A 118 2.42 -4.58 -10.42
N TYR A 119 2.69 -4.08 -11.63
CA TYR A 119 1.69 -4.02 -12.69
C TYR A 119 1.17 -5.40 -13.10
N GLU A 120 2.07 -6.39 -13.26
CA GLU A 120 1.68 -7.77 -13.55
C GLU A 120 0.75 -8.35 -12.48
N VAL A 121 1.06 -8.12 -11.19
CA VAL A 121 0.24 -8.61 -10.09
C VAL A 121 -1.18 -8.05 -10.14
N ILE A 122 -1.36 -6.76 -10.37
CA ILE A 122 -2.68 -6.14 -10.38
C ILE A 122 -3.47 -6.40 -11.67
N THR A 123 -2.80 -6.84 -12.75
CA THR A 123 -3.46 -6.99 -14.05
C THR A 123 -3.73 -8.45 -14.42
N LYS A 124 -3.03 -9.41 -13.83
CA LYS A 124 -3.04 -10.84 -14.25
C LYS A 124 -4.42 -11.51 -14.29
N GLU A 125 -5.36 -11.07 -13.47
CA GLU A 125 -6.69 -11.70 -13.32
C GLU A 125 -7.73 -11.15 -14.31
N TYR A 126 -7.40 -10.07 -15.02
CA TYR A 126 -8.32 -9.46 -15.97
C TYR A 126 -8.33 -10.17 -17.32
N PHE A 127 -9.51 -10.12 -17.97
CA PHE A 127 -9.74 -10.74 -19.26
C PHE A 127 -8.84 -10.15 -20.36
N GLN A 128 -8.20 -11.00 -21.13
CA GLN A 128 -7.32 -10.62 -22.25
C GLN A 128 -6.37 -9.46 -21.91
N ASN A 129 -5.81 -9.48 -20.70
CA ASN A 129 -4.93 -8.42 -20.22
C ASN A 129 -3.64 -8.31 -21.05
N GLY A 130 -3.06 -7.12 -21.04
CA GLY A 130 -1.79 -6.86 -21.69
C GLY A 130 -1.24 -5.48 -21.35
N ILE A 131 0.06 -5.44 -21.09
CA ILE A 131 0.75 -4.20 -20.73
C ILE A 131 1.97 -4.04 -21.62
N VAL A 132 2.17 -2.84 -22.16
CA VAL A 132 3.40 -2.47 -22.82
C VAL A 132 4.15 -1.50 -21.93
N PHE A 133 5.24 -1.98 -21.36
CA PHE A 133 6.01 -1.24 -20.37
C PHE A 133 6.92 -0.16 -20.98
N GLY A 134 7.05 0.94 -20.28
CA GLY A 134 8.12 1.89 -20.46
C GLY A 134 9.45 1.37 -19.89
N GLU A 135 10.53 2.07 -20.15
CA GLU A 135 11.86 1.65 -19.72
C GLU A 135 12.01 1.74 -18.19
N ARG A 136 11.33 2.69 -17.56
CA ARG A 136 11.38 2.93 -16.12
C ARG A 136 10.60 1.88 -15.31
N ALA A 137 9.69 1.14 -15.93
CA ALA A 137 8.97 0.05 -15.27
C ALA A 137 9.91 -1.04 -14.71
N LYS A 138 11.10 -1.20 -15.28
CA LYS A 138 12.14 -2.14 -14.82
C LYS A 138 13.00 -1.62 -13.67
N SER A 139 12.82 -0.37 -13.27
CA SER A 139 13.58 0.22 -12.16
C SER A 139 13.23 -0.47 -10.84
N THR A 140 14.27 -0.79 -10.05
CA THR A 140 14.10 -1.42 -8.75
C THR A 140 13.50 -0.45 -7.74
N VAL A 141 12.50 -0.91 -7.01
CA VAL A 141 11.84 -0.19 -5.92
C VAL A 141 12.20 -0.86 -4.61
N LYS A 142 13.01 -0.16 -3.78
CA LYS A 142 13.46 -0.67 -2.48
C LYS A 142 12.48 -0.38 -1.35
N ASP A 143 11.71 0.70 -1.48
CA ASP A 143 10.78 1.13 -0.46
C ASP A 143 9.53 0.24 -0.40
N LEU A 144 8.88 0.23 0.75
CA LEU A 144 7.56 -0.37 0.90
C LEU A 144 6.60 0.31 -0.08
N VAL A 145 5.74 -0.48 -0.73
CA VAL A 145 4.65 0.04 -1.57
C VAL A 145 3.37 -0.67 -1.18
N VAL A 146 2.32 0.09 -0.91
CA VAL A 146 1.05 -0.44 -0.43
C VAL A 146 -0.09 0.08 -1.31
N GLN A 147 -0.85 -0.81 -1.90
CA GLN A 147 -2.15 -0.51 -2.45
C GLN A 147 -3.16 -0.60 -1.29
N TYR A 148 -3.66 0.53 -0.80
CA TYR A 148 -4.58 0.55 0.33
C TYR A 148 -5.91 1.18 -0.05
N LYS A 149 -6.95 0.33 -0.18
CA LYS A 149 -8.28 0.76 -0.61
C LYS A 149 -8.25 1.62 -1.88
N GLU A 150 -7.31 1.32 -2.76
CA GLU A 150 -7.20 1.84 -4.10
C GLU A 150 -7.73 0.80 -5.09
N THR A 151 -8.38 1.26 -6.17
CA THR A 151 -8.65 0.40 -7.31
C THR A 151 -7.35 0.04 -8.02
N ASP A 152 -7.36 -0.94 -8.90
CA ASP A 152 -6.17 -1.31 -9.65
C ASP A 152 -5.73 -0.21 -10.62
N TRP A 153 -6.67 0.57 -11.18
CA TRP A 153 -6.34 1.71 -12.01
C TRP A 153 -5.77 2.91 -11.23
N GLU A 154 -6.36 3.22 -10.06
CA GLU A 154 -5.81 4.24 -9.15
C GLU A 154 -4.36 3.91 -8.76
N PHE A 155 -4.13 2.64 -8.37
CA PHE A 155 -2.80 2.17 -8.00
C PHE A 155 -1.82 2.17 -9.18
N ALA A 156 -2.22 1.66 -10.36
CA ALA A 156 -1.42 1.72 -11.58
C ALA A 156 -1.02 3.16 -11.91
N SER A 157 -1.97 4.10 -11.79
CA SER A 157 -1.74 5.54 -12.01
C SER A 157 -0.72 6.13 -11.02
N ARG A 158 -0.75 5.67 -9.75
CA ARG A 158 0.22 6.08 -8.72
C ARG A 158 1.60 5.48 -8.97
N LEU A 159 1.68 4.22 -9.42
CA LEU A 159 2.93 3.59 -9.84
C LEU A 159 3.56 4.32 -11.04
N ALA A 160 2.75 4.67 -12.06
CA ALA A 160 3.20 5.42 -13.21
C ALA A 160 3.77 6.79 -12.80
N ALA A 161 3.05 7.54 -11.96
CA ALA A 161 3.54 8.81 -11.45
C ALA A 161 4.83 8.67 -10.63
N SER A 162 4.98 7.59 -9.86
CA SER A 162 6.18 7.32 -9.05
C SER A 162 7.39 6.94 -9.89
N SER A 163 7.19 6.28 -11.04
CA SER A 163 8.25 5.99 -12.02
C SER A 163 8.52 7.15 -12.98
N GLY A 164 7.70 8.22 -12.95
CA GLY A 164 7.73 9.33 -13.91
C GLY A 164 7.24 8.91 -15.31
N GLU A 165 6.32 7.96 -15.35
CA GLU A 165 5.60 7.46 -16.51
C GLU A 165 4.12 7.86 -16.43
N PHE A 166 3.29 7.38 -17.36
CA PHE A 166 1.85 7.64 -17.42
C PHE A 166 1.13 6.47 -18.06
N LEU A 167 -0.20 6.41 -17.95
CA LEU A 167 -1.01 5.34 -18.51
C LEU A 167 -1.74 5.80 -19.76
N ILE A 168 -1.79 4.93 -20.78
CA ILE A 168 -2.61 5.10 -21.98
C ILE A 168 -3.44 3.82 -22.16
N PRO A 169 -4.78 3.87 -22.06
CA PRO A 169 -5.63 2.73 -22.40
C PRO A 169 -5.44 2.32 -23.87
N GLU A 170 -5.38 1.03 -24.14
CA GLU A 170 -5.53 0.51 -25.50
C GLU A 170 -7.01 0.45 -25.83
N VAL A 171 -7.39 1.07 -26.95
CA VAL A 171 -8.81 1.25 -27.32
C VAL A 171 -9.18 0.62 -28.67
N LEU A 172 -8.26 -0.07 -29.34
CA LEU A 172 -8.54 -0.65 -30.66
C LEU A 172 -8.89 -2.14 -30.56
N THR A 173 -8.60 -2.78 -29.43
CA THR A 173 -8.79 -4.22 -29.22
C THR A 173 -9.57 -4.50 -27.94
N MET A 174 -10.28 -5.62 -27.92
CA MET A 174 -10.93 -6.11 -26.68
C MET A 174 -9.89 -6.44 -25.61
N GLY A 175 -10.31 -6.36 -24.35
CA GLY A 175 -9.52 -6.72 -23.18
C GLY A 175 -9.00 -5.53 -22.39
N ILE A 176 -8.38 -5.83 -21.27
CA ILE A 176 -7.83 -4.83 -20.34
C ILE A 176 -6.36 -4.62 -20.71
N ARG A 177 -6.12 -3.66 -21.59
CA ARG A 177 -4.80 -3.38 -22.15
C ARG A 177 -4.43 -1.92 -22.00
N TYR A 178 -3.15 -1.65 -21.70
CA TYR A 178 -2.64 -0.28 -21.58
C TYR A 178 -1.12 -0.21 -21.77
N PHE A 179 -0.65 1.01 -22.00
CA PHE A 179 0.77 1.34 -22.13
C PHE A 179 1.18 2.19 -20.93
N THR A 180 2.41 2.02 -20.44
CA THR A 180 3.02 2.92 -19.44
C THR A 180 3.95 3.96 -20.08
N LYS A 181 3.91 4.07 -21.41
CA LYS A 181 4.65 5.04 -22.22
C LYS A 181 3.86 5.35 -23.51
N PHE A 182 4.27 6.39 -24.24
CA PHE A 182 3.75 6.59 -25.59
C PHE A 182 4.13 5.41 -26.51
N PRO A 183 3.15 4.75 -27.12
CA PRO A 183 3.43 3.75 -28.13
C PRO A 183 4.08 4.44 -29.36
N LYS A 184 5.14 3.86 -29.87
CA LYS A 184 5.75 4.31 -31.13
C LYS A 184 5.01 3.66 -32.29
N ARG A 185 3.97 4.32 -32.80
CA ARG A 185 3.13 3.80 -33.90
C ARG A 185 3.44 4.48 -35.24
N GLY A 186 3.39 5.80 -35.28
CA GLY A 186 3.57 6.58 -36.52
C GLY A 186 4.32 7.88 -36.30
N SER A 187 4.74 8.50 -37.39
CA SER A 187 5.27 9.86 -37.40
C SER A 187 4.69 10.61 -38.59
N VAL A 188 4.14 11.78 -38.30
CA VAL A 188 3.47 12.65 -39.29
C VAL A 188 4.11 14.02 -39.25
N VAL A 189 4.31 14.62 -40.41
CA VAL A 189 4.74 16.03 -40.51
C VAL A 189 3.51 16.88 -40.73
N LEU A 190 3.22 17.79 -39.77
CA LEU A 190 2.12 18.72 -39.95
C LEU A 190 2.52 19.76 -41.01
N PRO A 191 1.72 19.87 -42.11
CA PRO A 191 2.01 20.85 -43.15
C PRO A 191 2.03 22.29 -42.62
N GLU A 192 2.87 23.15 -43.16
CA GLU A 192 2.92 24.59 -42.78
C GLU A 192 1.62 25.34 -43.05
N THR A 193 0.79 24.82 -43.96
CA THR A 193 -0.54 25.35 -44.29
C THR A 193 -1.60 24.99 -43.25
N GLU A 194 -1.32 24.01 -42.37
CA GLU A 194 -2.28 23.54 -41.38
C GLU A 194 -2.41 24.52 -40.23
N ARG A 195 -3.64 24.79 -39.81
CA ARG A 195 -3.92 25.69 -38.69
C ARG A 195 -3.79 24.93 -37.39
N TYR A 196 -2.98 25.45 -36.46
CA TYR A 196 -2.89 24.92 -35.11
C TYR A 196 -3.00 26.04 -34.06
N LYS A 197 -3.55 25.71 -32.90
CA LYS A 197 -3.61 26.58 -31.73
C LYS A 197 -2.47 26.22 -30.80
N ARG A 198 -1.74 27.21 -30.31
CA ARG A 198 -0.72 27.08 -29.28
C ARG A 198 -1.28 27.59 -27.96
N TYR A 199 -1.10 26.80 -26.90
CA TYR A 199 -1.55 27.17 -25.55
C TYR A 199 -0.59 26.63 -24.49
N LYS A 200 -0.68 27.16 -23.26
CA LYS A 200 0.14 26.72 -22.12
C LYS A 200 -0.75 26.45 -20.92
N LYS A 201 -0.74 25.24 -20.42
CA LYS A 201 -1.46 24.88 -19.18
C LYS A 201 -0.81 23.67 -18.49
N ARG A 202 -1.20 23.40 -17.24
CA ARG A 202 -0.90 22.12 -16.59
C ARG A 202 -1.82 21.06 -17.17
N LEU A 203 -1.27 20.09 -17.88
CA LEU A 203 -2.04 19.11 -18.67
C LEU A 203 -2.56 17.97 -17.82
N LEU A 204 -1.81 17.59 -16.78
CA LEU A 204 -2.15 16.50 -15.87
C LEU A 204 -2.19 17.01 -14.42
N PRO A 205 -3.05 16.41 -13.57
CA PRO A 205 -3.03 16.69 -12.14
C PRO A 205 -1.64 16.40 -11.55
N GLY A 206 -1.18 17.25 -10.63
CA GLY A 206 0.11 17.12 -9.97
C GLY A 206 1.32 17.62 -10.74
N MET A 207 1.17 18.16 -11.96
CA MET A 207 2.28 18.80 -12.66
C MET A 207 2.69 20.11 -11.97
N GLU A 208 3.98 20.28 -11.69
CA GLU A 208 4.51 21.51 -11.08
C GLU A 208 4.48 22.68 -12.05
N ARG A 209 4.79 22.39 -13.33
CA ARG A 209 4.93 23.41 -14.37
C ARG A 209 3.86 23.25 -15.44
N ALA A 210 3.45 24.39 -16.00
CA ALA A 210 2.61 24.37 -17.18
C ALA A 210 3.47 24.08 -18.43
N THR A 211 3.01 23.16 -19.25
CA THR A 211 3.64 22.75 -20.50
C THR A 211 3.02 23.48 -21.67
N GLU A 212 3.82 23.84 -22.67
CA GLU A 212 3.34 24.33 -23.95
C GLU A 212 2.74 23.16 -24.74
N ALA A 213 1.53 23.33 -25.23
CA ALA A 213 0.83 22.35 -26.00
C ALA A 213 0.30 22.94 -27.30
N LEU A 214 0.14 22.10 -28.31
CA LEU A 214 -0.48 22.47 -29.59
C LEU A 214 -1.78 21.72 -29.74
N CYS A 215 -2.69 22.28 -30.54
CA CYS A 215 -3.95 21.64 -30.90
C CYS A 215 -4.24 21.90 -32.36
N PHE A 216 -4.59 20.84 -33.13
CA PHE A 216 -5.04 20.94 -34.52
C PHE A 216 -6.21 20.00 -34.75
N THR A 217 -6.99 20.27 -35.79
CA THR A 217 -8.12 19.44 -36.19
C THR A 217 -7.84 18.82 -37.56
N SER A 218 -8.10 17.53 -37.70
CA SER A 218 -7.93 16.81 -38.97
C SER A 218 -9.05 15.81 -39.23
N ARG A 219 -9.19 15.38 -40.47
CA ARG A 219 -9.98 14.22 -40.87
C ARG A 219 -9.18 12.94 -40.87
N GLU A 220 -7.86 13.06 -40.87
CA GLU A 220 -6.93 11.91 -40.80
C GLU A 220 -6.93 11.31 -39.42
N ILE A 221 -6.84 9.99 -39.36
CA ILE A 221 -6.84 9.23 -38.11
C ILE A 221 -5.39 9.05 -37.64
N HIS A 222 -5.12 9.54 -36.46
CA HIS A 222 -3.86 9.34 -35.74
C HIS A 222 -4.15 8.72 -34.38
N ASP A 223 -3.21 7.94 -33.88
CA ASP A 223 -3.33 7.24 -32.61
C ASP A 223 -2.66 8.01 -31.46
N MET A 224 -3.08 7.67 -30.24
CA MET A 224 -2.42 8.14 -29.02
C MET A 224 -0.93 7.80 -29.06
N GLY A 225 -0.07 8.78 -28.83
CA GLY A 225 1.37 8.65 -28.83
C GLY A 225 2.04 8.77 -30.21
N ASP A 226 1.27 8.92 -31.30
CA ASP A 226 1.87 9.23 -32.58
C ASP A 226 2.70 10.51 -32.51
N GLN A 227 3.84 10.48 -33.19
CA GLN A 227 4.73 11.64 -33.27
C GLN A 227 4.25 12.59 -34.36
N VAL A 228 4.10 13.85 -34.01
CA VAL A 228 3.75 14.92 -34.97
C VAL A 228 4.87 15.94 -35.00
N ILE A 229 5.47 16.15 -36.17
CA ILE A 229 6.55 17.12 -36.38
C ILE A 229 5.93 18.45 -36.76
N VAL A 230 6.11 19.48 -35.93
CA VAL A 230 5.62 20.85 -36.16
C VAL A 230 6.78 21.82 -36.18
N GLY A 231 7.02 22.46 -37.32
CA GLY A 231 8.17 23.38 -37.48
C GLY A 231 9.52 22.72 -37.16
N GLY A 232 9.71 21.46 -37.53
CA GLY A 232 10.91 20.67 -37.29
C GLY A 232 11.09 20.15 -35.85
N ARG A 233 10.11 20.37 -34.96
CA ARG A 233 10.13 19.87 -33.56
C ARG A 233 9.18 18.71 -33.40
N PRO A 234 9.58 17.62 -32.71
CA PRO A 234 8.72 16.48 -32.43
C PRO A 234 7.79 16.74 -31.23
N PHE A 235 6.52 16.42 -31.41
CA PHE A 235 5.47 16.41 -30.40
C PHE A 235 4.83 15.02 -30.40
N CYS A 236 4.20 14.63 -29.29
CA CYS A 236 3.39 13.41 -29.18
C CYS A 236 1.92 13.74 -28.95
N ILE A 237 1.02 12.98 -29.54
CA ILE A 237 -0.42 13.08 -29.28
C ILE A 237 -0.71 12.55 -27.87
N PHE A 238 -1.19 13.41 -26.95
CA PHE A 238 -1.52 13.03 -25.57
C PHE A 238 -3.03 13.03 -25.29
N GLN A 239 -3.83 13.64 -26.17
CA GLN A 239 -5.28 13.63 -26.10
C GLN A 239 -5.87 13.67 -27.50
N ILE A 240 -6.94 12.91 -27.73
CA ILE A 240 -7.72 12.89 -28.97
C ILE A 240 -9.18 13.11 -28.60
N GLN A 241 -9.84 14.05 -29.29
CA GLN A 241 -11.28 14.27 -29.20
C GLN A 241 -11.87 14.16 -30.60
N SER A 242 -12.71 13.14 -30.82
CA SER A 242 -13.35 12.92 -32.10
C SER A 242 -14.84 13.21 -31.97
N HIS A 243 -15.41 13.89 -32.96
CA HIS A 243 -16.82 14.23 -32.96
C HIS A 243 -17.39 14.27 -34.38
N LEU A 244 -18.67 13.89 -34.50
CA LEU A 244 -19.42 13.98 -35.75
C LEU A 244 -19.92 15.41 -35.88
N GLN A 245 -19.53 16.08 -36.99
CA GLN A 245 -19.97 17.44 -37.30
C GLN A 245 -20.44 17.51 -38.75
N GLN A 246 -21.72 17.84 -38.96
CA GLN A 246 -22.35 17.94 -40.31
C GLN A 246 -22.15 16.69 -41.19
N GLY A 247 -22.18 15.49 -40.56
CA GLY A 247 -21.97 14.21 -41.23
C GLY A 247 -20.50 13.82 -41.50
N GLU A 248 -19.56 14.65 -41.11
CA GLU A 248 -18.12 14.34 -41.16
C GLU A 248 -17.57 14.07 -39.79
N LEU A 249 -16.72 13.06 -39.65
CA LEU A 249 -15.99 12.78 -38.41
C LEU A 249 -14.68 13.59 -38.38
N LEU A 250 -14.59 14.48 -37.41
CA LEU A 250 -13.43 15.34 -37.18
C LEU A 250 -12.71 14.92 -35.90
N HIS A 251 -11.38 15.00 -35.93
CA HIS A 251 -10.50 14.64 -34.80
C HIS A 251 -9.72 15.88 -34.37
N GLU A 252 -9.85 16.27 -33.12
CA GLU A 252 -9.05 17.31 -32.48
C GLU A 252 -7.90 16.64 -31.75
N TYR A 253 -6.67 16.94 -32.13
CA TYR A 253 -5.44 16.37 -31.56
C TYR A 253 -4.73 17.38 -30.71
N HIS A 254 -4.46 17.00 -29.44
CA HIS A 254 -3.67 17.79 -28.54
C HIS A 254 -2.28 17.18 -28.41
N LEU A 255 -1.27 18.02 -28.60
CA LEU A 255 0.12 17.64 -28.70
C LEU A 255 0.93 18.19 -27.55
N VAL A 256 1.89 17.40 -27.07
CA VAL A 256 2.91 17.84 -26.12
C VAL A 256 4.29 17.62 -26.68
N PRO A 257 5.30 18.44 -26.36
CA PRO A 257 6.67 18.16 -26.74
C PRO A 257 7.10 16.79 -26.23
N GLU A 258 7.84 16.06 -27.06
CA GLU A 258 8.38 14.76 -26.64
C GLU A 258 9.25 14.94 -25.38
N GLY A 259 9.00 14.13 -24.34
CA GLY A 259 9.72 14.20 -23.08
C GLY A 259 9.21 15.18 -22.03
N GLU A 260 8.19 16.00 -22.31
CA GLU A 260 7.61 16.95 -21.34
C GLU A 260 6.32 16.46 -20.65
N CYS A 261 5.87 15.24 -20.91
CA CYS A 261 4.68 14.67 -20.29
C CYS A 261 5.06 13.86 -19.05
N PHE A 262 5.29 14.53 -17.92
CA PHE A 262 5.63 13.87 -16.66
C PHE A 262 4.61 14.19 -15.57
N CYS A 263 4.26 13.18 -14.78
CA CYS A 263 3.54 13.36 -13.53
C CYS A 263 4.54 13.40 -12.37
N ASN A 264 4.31 14.25 -11.38
CA ASN A 264 5.02 14.17 -10.12
C ASN A 264 4.61 12.90 -9.37
N LYS A 265 5.54 12.41 -8.52
CA LYS A 265 5.27 11.30 -7.60
C LYS A 265 3.95 11.57 -6.85
N LYS A 266 3.05 10.61 -6.91
CA LYS A 266 1.83 10.58 -6.09
C LYS A 266 2.11 9.76 -4.85
N PHE A 267 1.67 10.27 -3.70
CA PHE A 267 1.76 9.57 -2.41
C PHE A 267 0.48 8.76 -2.16
N ALA A 268 0.57 7.84 -1.23
CA ALA A 268 -0.56 7.01 -0.80
C ALA A 268 -1.43 7.78 0.22
N GLU A 269 -2.13 8.82 -0.21
CA GLU A 269 -2.88 9.75 0.64
C GLU A 269 -3.84 9.04 1.61
N ARG A 270 -4.45 7.94 1.19
CA ARG A 270 -5.36 7.13 2.03
C ARG A 270 -4.65 6.38 3.15
N MET A 271 -3.30 6.34 3.13
CA MET A 271 -2.49 5.64 4.14
C MET A 271 -2.20 6.50 5.38
N ALA A 272 -2.24 7.82 5.26
CA ALA A 272 -1.87 8.71 6.36
C ALA A 272 -2.72 8.46 7.62
N GLY A 273 -2.07 8.12 8.73
CA GLY A 273 -2.71 7.80 10.01
C GLY A 273 -3.30 6.38 10.09
N VAL A 274 -3.18 5.56 9.06
CA VAL A 274 -3.67 4.18 9.05
C VAL A 274 -2.73 3.26 9.81
N SER A 275 -3.28 2.25 10.49
CA SER A 275 -2.49 1.15 11.02
C SER A 275 -3.07 -0.20 10.59
N MET A 276 -2.21 -1.10 10.12
CA MET A 276 -2.56 -2.45 9.67
C MET A 276 -2.15 -3.48 10.71
N LEU A 277 -2.98 -4.51 10.91
CA LEU A 277 -2.68 -5.60 11.84
C LEU A 277 -1.67 -6.57 11.21
N GLY A 278 -0.66 -6.96 11.99
CA GLY A 278 0.35 -7.90 11.55
C GLY A 278 0.78 -8.86 12.66
N THR A 279 1.36 -10.00 12.26
CA THR A 279 1.94 -10.98 13.16
C THR A 279 3.47 -10.93 13.07
N VAL A 280 4.14 -10.86 14.21
CA VAL A 280 5.61 -10.90 14.28
C VAL A 280 6.11 -12.27 13.86
N LYS A 281 6.97 -12.31 12.84
CA LYS A 281 7.63 -13.54 12.36
C LYS A 281 9.07 -13.67 12.88
N LYS A 282 9.77 -12.55 13.03
CA LYS A 282 11.14 -12.50 13.56
C LYS A 282 11.39 -11.18 14.26
N VAL A 283 12.29 -11.22 15.23
CA VAL A 283 12.76 -10.04 15.96
C VAL A 283 14.28 -9.98 15.88
N LYS A 284 14.83 -8.80 15.61
CA LYS A 284 16.26 -8.57 15.54
C LYS A 284 16.60 -7.16 16.05
N ARG A 285 17.32 -7.07 17.17
CA ARG A 285 17.62 -5.80 17.83
C ARG A 285 16.33 -5.00 18.08
N ASP A 286 16.21 -3.81 17.53
CA ASP A 286 15.10 -2.86 17.62
C ASP A 286 14.11 -2.93 16.44
N THR A 287 14.23 -3.97 15.62
CA THR A 287 13.41 -4.17 14.43
C THR A 287 12.62 -5.47 14.48
N VAL A 288 11.49 -5.48 13.81
CA VAL A 288 10.61 -6.63 13.67
C VAL A 288 10.30 -6.91 12.20
N PHE A 289 10.08 -8.18 11.91
CA PHE A 289 9.74 -8.73 10.61
C PHE A 289 8.31 -9.26 10.73
N ILE A 290 7.36 -8.66 10.00
CA ILE A 290 5.93 -8.90 10.20
C ILE A 290 5.23 -9.39 8.95
N GLU A 291 4.24 -10.26 9.14
CA GLU A 291 3.26 -10.64 8.15
C GLU A 291 1.99 -9.83 8.37
N LEU A 292 1.53 -9.10 7.37
CA LEU A 292 0.31 -8.31 7.45
C LEU A 292 -0.92 -9.20 7.13
N LEU A 293 -1.94 -9.15 7.99
CA LEU A 293 -3.09 -10.05 7.90
C LEU A 293 -4.07 -9.65 6.81
N GLU A 294 -4.18 -8.36 6.51
CA GLU A 294 -5.10 -7.81 5.51
C GLU A 294 -4.52 -7.84 4.08
N ASP A 295 -3.27 -8.28 3.91
CA ASP A 295 -2.58 -8.32 2.62
C ASP A 295 -3.15 -9.41 1.71
N GLU A 296 -3.75 -9.01 0.58
CA GLU A 296 -4.28 -9.91 -0.44
C GLU A 296 -3.16 -10.55 -1.29
N TYR A 297 -2.00 -9.89 -1.40
CA TYR A 297 -0.88 -10.38 -2.21
C TYR A 297 -0.09 -11.50 -1.53
N LYS A 298 -0.01 -11.50 -0.19
CA LYS A 298 0.62 -12.54 0.65
C LYS A 298 2.01 -12.94 0.15
N THR A 299 2.89 -11.97 0.03
CA THR A 299 4.27 -12.26 -0.33
C THR A 299 4.98 -13.11 0.74
N SER A 300 5.93 -13.95 0.32
CA SER A 300 6.82 -14.67 1.24
C SER A 300 8.01 -13.85 1.71
N SER A 301 8.24 -12.70 1.11
CA SER A 301 9.33 -11.78 1.43
C SER A 301 8.82 -10.67 2.31
N TYR A 302 9.24 -10.66 3.56
CA TYR A 302 8.86 -9.65 4.53
C TYR A 302 9.99 -8.63 4.71
N ARG A 303 9.64 -7.47 5.31
CA ARG A 303 10.54 -6.35 5.54
C ARG A 303 10.80 -6.15 7.02
N TRP A 304 12.00 -5.67 7.37
CA TRP A 304 12.32 -5.22 8.72
C TRP A 304 11.78 -3.81 8.95
N PHE A 305 10.96 -3.65 10.01
CA PHE A 305 10.41 -2.36 10.42
C PHE A 305 10.97 -1.96 11.80
N PRO A 306 11.23 -0.68 12.05
CA PRO A 306 11.51 -0.18 13.38
C PRO A 306 10.34 -0.48 14.32
N PHE A 307 10.64 -0.82 15.58
CA PHE A 307 9.61 -1.01 16.61
C PHE A 307 9.58 0.19 17.54
N LEU A 308 8.42 0.82 17.68
CA LEU A 308 8.22 1.94 18.58
C LEU A 308 8.20 1.48 20.02
N THR A 309 8.95 2.16 20.87
CA THR A 309 8.95 1.97 22.33
C THR A 309 8.47 3.25 23.01
N VAL A 310 8.07 3.15 24.30
CA VAL A 310 7.60 4.28 25.11
C VAL A 310 8.68 5.34 25.33
N TYR A 311 9.95 4.90 25.46
CA TYR A 311 11.09 5.76 25.69
C TYR A 311 12.36 5.15 25.08
N SER A 312 13.07 5.93 24.27
CA SER A 312 14.37 5.57 23.69
C SER A 312 15.21 6.80 23.41
N SER A 313 16.50 6.74 23.74
CA SER A 313 17.50 7.75 23.44
C SER A 313 18.60 7.20 22.54
N GLN A 314 19.33 8.08 21.85
CA GLN A 314 20.37 7.68 20.89
C GLN A 314 21.56 6.95 21.54
N ASP A 315 21.81 7.18 22.83
CA ASP A 315 22.86 6.51 23.61
C ASP A 315 22.51 5.08 24.03
N GLY A 316 21.31 4.61 23.67
CA GLY A 316 20.78 3.30 24.03
C GLY A 316 20.02 3.25 25.35
N THR A 317 19.86 4.38 26.03
CA THR A 317 19.00 4.46 27.22
C THR A 317 17.54 4.36 26.83
N GLY A 318 16.73 3.66 27.63
CA GLY A 318 15.29 3.57 27.39
C GLY A 318 14.68 2.22 27.74
N TRP A 319 13.47 2.00 27.24
CA TRP A 319 12.74 0.74 27.38
C TRP A 319 13.06 -0.17 26.19
N TYR A 320 13.68 -1.30 26.48
CA TYR A 320 13.96 -2.32 25.48
C TYR A 320 13.06 -3.54 25.73
N CYS A 321 11.82 -3.45 25.24
CA CYS A 321 10.80 -4.50 25.37
C CYS A 321 10.27 -4.83 23.97
N MET A 322 10.96 -5.74 23.30
CA MET A 322 10.57 -6.19 21.98
C MET A 322 9.43 -7.21 22.07
N PRO A 323 8.52 -7.24 21.10
CA PRO A 323 7.51 -8.29 21.00
C PRO A 323 8.18 -9.65 20.73
N GLU A 324 7.45 -10.72 21.01
CA GLU A 324 7.88 -12.08 20.72
C GLU A 324 7.37 -12.54 19.34
N GLU A 325 7.98 -13.58 18.78
CA GLU A 325 7.48 -14.23 17.57
C GLU A 325 6.09 -14.80 17.83
N GLY A 326 5.14 -14.51 16.94
CA GLY A 326 3.72 -14.84 17.07
C GLY A 326 2.85 -13.74 17.66
N ASP A 327 3.43 -12.69 18.25
CA ASP A 327 2.65 -11.57 18.76
C ASP A 327 1.97 -10.79 17.65
N GLN A 328 0.77 -10.29 17.92
CA GLN A 328 0.07 -9.37 17.03
C GLN A 328 0.46 -7.93 17.35
N VAL A 329 0.87 -7.22 16.31
CA VAL A 329 1.33 -5.82 16.35
C VAL A 329 0.63 -5.01 15.26
N ARG A 330 0.79 -3.71 15.29
CA ARG A 330 0.25 -2.83 14.23
C ARG A 330 1.38 -2.12 13.51
N LEU A 331 1.35 -2.16 12.18
CA LEU A 331 2.17 -1.31 11.30
C LEU A 331 1.45 0.02 11.12
N LEU A 332 2.01 1.09 11.65
CA LEU A 332 1.48 2.45 11.54
C LEU A 332 2.14 3.18 10.38
N PHE A 333 1.33 3.87 9.59
CA PHE A 333 1.74 4.80 8.55
C PHE A 333 1.49 6.23 9.04
N PRO A 334 2.50 6.95 9.52
CA PRO A 334 2.31 8.28 10.11
C PRO A 334 1.87 9.34 9.08
N ASP A 335 2.23 9.14 7.84
CA ASP A 335 1.92 10.02 6.72
C ASP A 335 1.68 9.21 5.42
N ALA A 336 1.56 9.90 4.28
CA ALA A 336 1.29 9.29 2.98
C ALA A 336 2.54 8.66 2.31
N ASP A 337 3.74 8.78 2.89
CA ASP A 337 4.96 8.14 2.37
C ASP A 337 5.21 6.82 3.10
N GLU A 338 4.93 5.71 2.43
CA GLU A 338 4.97 4.36 2.98
C GLU A 338 6.33 3.97 3.60
N LYS A 339 7.43 4.64 3.20
CA LYS A 339 8.77 4.37 3.76
C LYS A 339 8.90 4.77 5.23
N ASN A 340 8.03 5.66 5.73
CA ASN A 340 8.03 6.16 7.10
C ASN A 340 7.29 5.24 8.07
N ALA A 341 6.76 4.10 7.59
CA ALA A 341 6.03 3.14 8.40
C ALA A 341 6.91 2.50 9.49
N TYR A 342 6.32 2.32 10.67
CA TYR A 342 6.94 1.64 11.80
C TYR A 342 5.90 0.84 12.60
N VAL A 343 6.39 -0.16 13.34
CA VAL A 343 5.52 -1.04 14.13
C VAL A 343 5.30 -0.44 15.50
N ILE A 344 4.04 -0.46 15.92
CA ILE A 344 3.60 -0.01 17.26
C ILE A 344 2.93 -1.15 18.00
N SER A 345 2.80 -0.99 19.30
CA SER A 345 2.01 -1.71 20.29
C SER A 345 1.47 -3.09 19.91
N ALA A 346 1.71 -4.07 20.77
CA ALA A 346 0.97 -5.33 20.75
C ALA A 346 -0.46 -5.13 21.28
N VAL A 347 -1.41 -5.85 20.72
CA VAL A 347 -2.80 -5.90 21.19
C VAL A 347 -2.93 -7.07 22.18
N HIS A 348 -3.54 -6.84 23.36
CA HIS A 348 -3.87 -7.93 24.27
C HIS A 348 -4.91 -8.83 23.62
N LEU A 349 -4.50 -10.03 23.23
CA LEU A 349 -5.42 -11.08 22.81
C LEU A 349 -6.02 -11.78 24.03
N PRO A 350 -7.24 -12.34 23.92
CA PRO A 350 -7.79 -13.21 24.95
C PRO A 350 -6.82 -14.35 25.26
N THR A 351 -6.59 -14.59 26.55
CA THR A 351 -5.74 -15.68 27.04
C THR A 351 -6.47 -16.42 28.14
N GLU A 352 -6.34 -17.73 28.18
CA GLU A 352 -6.93 -18.57 29.24
C GLU A 352 -6.24 -18.38 30.60
N ASN A 353 -4.99 -17.92 30.60
CA ASN A 353 -4.15 -17.82 31.79
C ASN A 353 -3.65 -16.39 32.02
N GLY A 354 -4.21 -15.72 33.04
CA GLY A 354 -3.70 -14.46 33.55
C GLY A 354 -4.25 -13.19 32.88
N ARG A 355 -4.11 -12.06 33.53
CA ARG A 355 -4.68 -10.75 33.15
C ARG A 355 -6.20 -10.64 33.31
N SER A 356 -6.75 -11.31 34.33
CA SER A 356 -8.17 -11.22 34.67
C SER A 356 -8.49 -10.04 35.60
N ASN A 357 -7.51 -9.59 36.39
CA ASN A 357 -7.65 -8.49 37.32
C ASN A 357 -6.93 -7.22 36.82
N PRO A 358 -7.66 -6.15 36.45
CA PRO A 358 -7.05 -4.91 36.00
C PRO A 358 -6.32 -4.13 37.09
N ASP A 359 -6.53 -4.45 38.36
CA ASP A 359 -5.81 -3.81 39.49
C ASP A 359 -4.38 -4.37 39.65
N GLU A 360 -4.13 -5.55 39.11
CA GLU A 360 -2.78 -6.10 39.06
C GLU A 360 -2.03 -5.60 37.81
N LYS A 361 -0.79 -5.15 37.99
CA LYS A 361 0.10 -4.73 36.92
C LYS A 361 1.33 -5.62 36.93
N SER A 362 1.79 -6.09 35.78
CA SER A 362 2.98 -6.92 35.72
C SER A 362 3.84 -6.65 34.49
N PHE A 363 5.14 -6.82 34.67
CA PHE A 363 6.13 -6.97 33.59
C PHE A 363 6.70 -8.38 33.69
N LYS A 364 6.40 -9.24 32.70
CA LYS A 364 6.75 -10.67 32.69
C LYS A 364 7.29 -11.07 31.34
N ASN A 365 8.36 -11.85 31.31
CA ASN A 365 8.92 -12.44 30.11
C ASN A 365 8.51 -13.92 29.94
N LYS A 366 8.76 -14.49 28.75
CA LYS A 366 8.48 -15.91 28.45
C LYS A 366 9.21 -16.93 29.31
N TYR A 367 10.24 -16.51 30.04
CA TYR A 367 11.00 -17.35 30.97
C TYR A 367 10.50 -17.25 32.41
N ASN A 368 9.29 -16.74 32.61
CA ASN A 368 8.64 -16.55 33.91
C ASN A 368 9.40 -15.64 34.90
N LYS A 369 10.24 -14.71 34.43
CA LYS A 369 10.80 -13.66 35.26
C LYS A 369 9.79 -12.51 35.30
N GLU A 370 9.44 -12.05 36.51
CA GLU A 370 8.29 -11.15 36.69
C GLU A 370 8.56 -10.07 37.74
N ILE A 371 8.08 -8.86 37.46
CA ILE A 371 7.82 -7.80 38.45
C ILE A 371 6.31 -7.58 38.44
N ARG A 372 5.67 -7.78 39.59
CA ARG A 372 4.21 -7.65 39.73
C ARG A 372 3.88 -6.65 40.81
N PHE A 373 2.89 -5.82 40.56
CA PHE A 373 2.24 -4.92 41.49
C PHE A 373 0.83 -5.41 41.72
N THR A 374 0.46 -5.64 42.95
CA THR A 374 -0.94 -5.84 43.35
C THR A 374 -1.37 -4.69 44.26
N PRO A 375 -2.65 -4.57 44.67
CA PRO A 375 -3.02 -3.55 45.62
C PRO A 375 -2.25 -3.58 46.96
N GLU A 376 -1.81 -4.77 47.40
CA GLU A 376 -1.23 -4.95 48.72
C GLU A 376 0.30 -5.19 48.66
N LYS A 377 0.89 -5.43 47.49
CA LYS A 377 2.32 -5.77 47.43
C LYS A 377 3.01 -5.56 46.08
N LEU A 378 4.32 -5.36 46.15
CA LEU A 378 5.24 -5.47 45.03
C LEU A 378 6.01 -6.79 45.13
N LEU A 379 6.04 -7.57 44.06
CA LEU A 379 6.71 -8.84 43.97
C LEU A 379 7.73 -8.84 42.80
N ILE A 380 8.99 -9.20 43.10
CA ILE A 380 10.02 -9.49 42.09
C ILE A 380 10.35 -10.98 42.22
N THR A 381 10.09 -11.78 41.17
CA THR A 381 10.20 -13.22 41.26
C THR A 381 10.76 -13.90 40.01
N ASN A 382 11.39 -15.04 40.17
CA ASN A 382 11.73 -15.98 39.11
C ASN A 382 10.60 -16.99 38.85
N ASN A 383 9.52 -16.96 39.66
CA ASN A 383 8.41 -17.94 39.65
C ASN A 383 8.91 -19.40 39.77
N ALA A 384 10.02 -19.61 40.47
CA ALA A 384 10.68 -20.90 40.70
C ALA A 384 11.32 -20.99 42.07
N GLY A 385 10.71 -20.38 43.10
CA GLY A 385 11.12 -20.46 44.48
C GLY A 385 12.00 -19.31 45.00
N SER A 386 12.33 -18.31 44.16
CA SER A 386 13.10 -17.15 44.61
C SER A 386 12.33 -15.86 44.36
N PHE A 387 12.23 -15.01 45.36
CA PHE A 387 11.48 -13.74 45.27
C PHE A 387 11.95 -12.67 46.27
N ILE A 388 11.61 -11.45 46.00
CA ILE A 388 11.58 -10.30 46.90
C ILE A 388 10.14 -9.77 46.90
N GLU A 389 9.51 -9.77 48.07
CA GLU A 389 8.18 -9.23 48.27
C GLU A 389 8.26 -8.02 49.23
N ILE A 390 7.57 -6.95 48.88
CA ILE A 390 7.32 -5.79 49.73
C ILE A 390 5.82 -5.72 49.92
N SER A 391 5.34 -5.98 51.12
CA SER A 391 3.91 -6.10 51.48
C SER A 391 3.55 -5.06 52.51
N ASP A 392 2.33 -4.55 52.40
CA ASP A 392 1.79 -3.60 53.39
C ASP A 392 1.60 -4.23 54.76
N ASP A 393 1.22 -5.51 54.82
CA ASP A 393 0.92 -6.22 56.05
C ASP A 393 2.15 -6.91 56.71
N HIS A 394 3.07 -7.42 55.88
CA HIS A 394 4.16 -8.29 56.33
C HIS A 394 5.55 -7.71 56.17
N GLY A 395 5.66 -6.50 55.63
CA GLY A 395 6.92 -5.84 55.39
C GLY A 395 7.70 -6.46 54.21
N ILE A 396 9.04 -6.66 54.38
CA ILE A 396 9.92 -7.13 53.30
C ILE A 396 10.28 -8.58 53.55
N TRP A 397 10.05 -9.45 52.55
CA TRP A 397 10.45 -10.86 52.52
C TRP A 397 11.39 -11.14 51.36
N ILE A 398 12.52 -11.75 51.66
CA ILE A 398 13.51 -12.19 50.66
C ILE A 398 13.72 -13.70 50.86
N GLU A 399 13.36 -14.47 49.82
CA GLU A 399 13.49 -15.93 49.84
C GLU A 399 14.22 -16.41 48.59
N SER A 400 15.03 -17.47 48.76
CA SER A 400 15.70 -18.16 47.66
C SER A 400 15.75 -19.67 47.94
N ASP A 401 15.39 -20.47 46.94
CA ASP A 401 15.61 -21.92 46.93
C ASP A 401 17.08 -22.33 46.73
N LYS A 402 17.97 -21.35 46.63
CA LYS A 402 19.43 -21.51 46.49
C LYS A 402 20.19 -20.58 47.43
N ASP A 403 21.35 -20.11 47.05
CA ASP A 403 22.18 -19.22 47.83
C ASP A 403 21.66 -17.77 47.80
N ILE A 404 21.84 -17.08 48.92
CA ILE A 404 21.74 -15.63 49.05
C ILE A 404 23.09 -15.05 49.44
N HIS A 405 23.66 -14.17 48.63
CA HIS A 405 24.88 -13.45 48.88
C HIS A 405 24.63 -11.97 49.11
N ILE A 406 24.90 -11.47 50.33
CA ILE A 406 24.80 -10.05 50.67
C ILE A 406 26.20 -9.50 50.91
N ARG A 407 26.66 -8.52 50.16
CA ARG A 407 28.03 -7.96 50.26
C ARG A 407 28.01 -6.44 50.07
N ALA A 408 28.68 -5.72 50.94
CA ALA A 408 28.90 -4.28 50.82
C ALA A 408 30.39 -3.95 50.77
N LYS A 409 30.81 -2.92 50.03
CA LYS A 409 32.17 -2.36 50.10
C LYS A 409 32.37 -1.49 51.34
N GLY A 410 31.32 -0.82 51.77
CA GLY A 410 31.31 -0.03 53.02
C GLY A 410 30.75 -0.82 54.19
N GLN A 411 30.23 -0.10 55.11
CA GLN A 411 29.63 -0.67 56.32
C GLN A 411 28.32 -1.40 55.97
N MET A 412 28.07 -2.51 56.64
CA MET A 412 26.77 -3.19 56.64
C MET A 412 26.28 -3.25 58.09
N THR A 413 25.05 -2.83 58.30
CA THR A 413 24.39 -2.86 59.61
C THR A 413 23.12 -3.70 59.49
N VAL A 414 22.91 -4.60 60.46
CA VAL A 414 21.68 -5.36 60.64
C VAL A 414 21.21 -5.10 62.04
N ALA A 415 20.09 -4.42 62.20
CA ALA A 415 19.57 -4.04 63.53
C ALA A 415 18.03 -4.10 63.49
N SER A 416 17.42 -4.44 64.61
CA SER A 416 16.01 -4.25 64.90
C SER A 416 15.88 -3.21 66.02
N GLU A 417 15.00 -2.22 65.86
CA GLU A 417 14.83 -1.15 66.87
C GLU A 417 13.95 -1.61 68.05
N ASP A 418 12.90 -2.36 67.78
CA ASP A 418 11.87 -2.71 68.78
C ASP A 418 11.76 -4.22 69.04
N GLN A 419 12.38 -5.07 68.24
CA GLN A 419 12.30 -6.53 68.35
C GLN A 419 13.68 -7.19 68.19
N ASP A 420 13.70 -8.51 68.18
CA ASP A 420 14.91 -9.31 68.12
C ASP A 420 15.49 -9.44 66.70
N VAL A 421 16.80 -9.68 66.61
CA VAL A 421 17.48 -10.17 65.41
C VAL A 421 17.83 -11.62 65.63
N THR A 422 17.23 -12.54 64.88
CA THR A 422 17.50 -13.97 64.91
C THR A 422 18.33 -14.39 63.72
N LEU A 423 19.50 -15.01 63.95
CA LEU A 423 20.30 -15.66 62.91
C LEU A 423 20.33 -17.15 63.22
N SER A 424 19.88 -17.99 62.30
CA SER A 424 19.84 -19.44 62.42
C SER A 424 20.41 -20.14 61.19
N ALA A 425 21.02 -21.30 61.41
CA ALA A 425 21.49 -22.18 60.34
C ALA A 425 21.29 -23.63 60.79
N GLU A 426 20.84 -24.49 59.84
CA GLU A 426 20.65 -25.90 60.12
C GLU A 426 21.94 -26.60 60.55
N ASN A 427 23.05 -26.32 59.90
CA ASN A 427 24.38 -27.02 60.22
C ASN A 427 25.35 -26.14 60.95
N VAL A 428 25.72 -24.98 60.43
CA VAL A 428 26.77 -24.12 61.01
C VAL A 428 26.45 -22.65 60.77
N LEU A 429 26.43 -21.86 61.85
CA LEU A 429 26.52 -20.40 61.77
C LEU A 429 27.98 -20.00 62.08
N ARG A 430 28.61 -19.25 61.17
CA ARG A 430 30.01 -18.81 61.29
C ARG A 430 30.10 -17.29 61.14
N LEU A 431 30.61 -16.63 62.21
CA LEU A 431 31.02 -15.23 62.17
C LEU A 431 32.55 -15.18 62.04
N ARG A 432 33.07 -14.46 61.05
CA ARG A 432 34.52 -14.42 60.80
C ARG A 432 35.02 -13.00 60.60
N GLN A 433 36.13 -12.69 61.19
CA GLN A 433 36.90 -11.46 61.02
C GLN A 433 38.39 -11.84 60.86
N LYS A 434 38.93 -11.81 59.62
CA LYS A 434 40.24 -12.26 59.23
C LYS A 434 40.51 -13.67 59.80
N GLU A 435 41.49 -13.81 60.79
CA GLU A 435 41.87 -15.07 61.39
C GLU A 435 41.02 -15.46 62.62
N THR A 436 40.17 -14.55 63.09
CA THR A 436 39.28 -14.79 64.22
C THR A 436 37.93 -15.23 63.80
N SER A 437 37.37 -16.27 64.45
CA SER A 437 36.00 -16.72 64.13
C SER A 437 35.27 -17.24 65.37
N ILE A 438 33.95 -17.09 65.31
CA ILE A 438 32.99 -17.76 66.19
C ILE A 438 32.22 -18.75 65.31
N LYS A 439 32.20 -19.99 65.67
CA LYS A 439 31.45 -21.06 65.02
C LYS A 439 30.47 -21.63 66.02
N LEU A 440 29.18 -21.63 65.62
CA LEU A 440 28.12 -22.32 66.33
C LEU A 440 27.71 -23.54 65.48
N SER A 441 27.87 -24.73 66.13
CA SER A 441 27.45 -26.01 65.54
C SER A 441 26.82 -26.84 66.67
N GLU A 442 27.16 -28.09 66.88
CA GLU A 442 26.77 -28.84 68.09
C GLU A 442 27.34 -28.20 69.37
N ASP A 443 28.50 -27.54 69.26
CA ASP A 443 29.18 -26.79 70.30
C ASP A 443 29.48 -25.36 69.93
N ILE A 444 29.71 -24.47 70.91
CA ILE A 444 30.23 -23.13 70.65
C ILE A 444 31.79 -23.22 70.62
N ILE A 445 32.35 -22.96 69.42
CA ILE A 445 33.81 -22.95 69.26
C ILE A 445 34.26 -21.49 69.02
N LEU A 446 35.03 -20.95 69.91
CA LEU A 446 35.70 -19.66 69.77
C LEU A 446 37.17 -19.93 69.41
N SER A 447 37.65 -19.36 68.30
CA SER A 447 39.02 -19.49 67.83
C SER A 447 39.59 -18.13 67.44
N GLY A 448 40.87 -17.90 67.87
CA GLY A 448 41.62 -16.67 67.63
C GLY A 448 42.89 -16.62 68.41
N GLY A 449 43.70 -15.58 68.24
CA GLY A 449 44.99 -15.42 68.95
C GLY A 449 44.87 -15.13 70.46
N GLU A 450 43.83 -14.46 70.93
CA GLU A 450 43.65 -14.10 72.34
C GLU A 450 42.16 -13.99 72.67
N PHE A 451 41.74 -14.58 73.79
CA PHE A 451 40.34 -14.47 74.29
C PHE A 451 40.40 -13.60 75.59
N ARG A 452 39.72 -12.45 75.55
CA ARG A 452 39.60 -11.53 76.67
C ARG A 452 38.15 -11.43 77.14
N LEU A 453 37.94 -11.74 78.44
CA LEU A 453 36.71 -11.47 79.18
C LEU A 453 36.90 -10.18 79.99
N GLN A 454 36.06 -9.16 79.80
CA GLN A 454 36.05 -7.97 80.66
C GLN A 454 34.83 -8.00 81.57
#